data_347a663c0b862871c6b657aae42bc4d0
#
_entry.id   347a663c0b862871c6b657aae42bc4d0
#
_cell.length_a   1.000
_cell.length_b   1.000
_cell.length_c   1.000
_cell.angle_alpha   90.00
_cell.angle_beta   90.00
_cell.angle_gamma   90.00
#
_symmetry.space_group_name_H-M   'P 1'
#
loop_
_entity.id
_entity.type
_entity.pdbx_description
1 polymer ?
#
loop_
_entity_poly.entity_id
_entity_poly.type
_entity_poly.pdbx_seq_one_letter_code
_entity_poly.pdbx_strand_id
1 'polypeptide(L)'
;MDILTWTYLLVGLSFALYIGIAIWTRAGSTKEFYVAGGGVSPLANGMATAADWMSAASFISMAGLISFAGYDGSVYLMGWTGGYVLLALLLAPYLRKFGKFTVPDFVGDRYYSNKARVVAVFCALFISFTYVAGQMRGVGIVFSRYLEVPIEWGVVIGMCIVFFYAVLGGMKGITYTQVAQFCVLIFAYMVPAIFISMQLTGNPIPQLGLGGSLADGTPLLEKLDGVLSDLGFAEYTAGRKGMTDM
;
A
#
# COMPACT_ATOMS: atom_id res chain seq x y z
N MET A 1 -10.90 -6.35 29.20
CA MET A 1 -11.54 -5.86 27.96
C MET A 1 -11.37 -6.94 26.93
N ASP A 2 -12.42 -7.28 26.21
CA ASP A 2 -12.39 -8.27 25.14
C ASP A 2 -11.60 -7.75 23.93
N ILE A 3 -11.03 -8.65 23.12
CA ILE A 3 -10.25 -8.32 21.90
C ILE A 3 -11.09 -7.48 20.94
N LEU A 4 -12.38 -7.80 20.81
CA LEU A 4 -13.31 -7.06 19.96
C LEU A 4 -13.47 -5.60 20.41
N THR A 5 -13.55 -5.35 21.71
CA THR A 5 -13.62 -3.99 22.29
C THR A 5 -12.37 -3.17 21.95
N TRP A 6 -11.18 -3.79 22.06
CA TRP A 6 -9.93 -3.15 21.67
C TRP A 6 -9.87 -2.86 20.17
N THR A 7 -10.38 -3.77 19.34
CA THR A 7 -10.46 -3.57 17.89
C THR A 7 -11.34 -2.36 17.55
N TYR A 8 -12.55 -2.28 18.09
CA TYR A 8 -13.44 -1.12 17.85
C TYR A 8 -12.84 0.19 18.35
N LEU A 9 -12.18 0.18 19.49
CA LEU A 9 -11.56 1.38 20.04
C LEU A 9 -10.38 1.86 19.18
N LEU A 10 -9.50 0.97 18.76
CA LEU A 10 -8.34 1.31 17.93
C LEU A 10 -8.77 1.76 16.53
N VAL A 11 -9.71 1.06 15.91
CA VAL A 11 -10.26 1.43 14.60
C VAL A 11 -10.97 2.77 14.68
N GLY A 12 -11.84 2.98 15.68
CA GLY A 12 -12.53 4.24 15.88
C GLY A 12 -11.59 5.42 16.12
N LEU A 13 -10.56 5.23 16.93
CA LEU A 13 -9.54 6.26 17.21
C LEU A 13 -8.74 6.60 15.95
N SER A 14 -8.36 5.60 15.16
CA SER A 14 -7.64 5.79 13.91
C SER A 14 -8.46 6.59 12.89
N PHE A 15 -9.74 6.23 12.72
CA PHE A 15 -10.63 6.99 11.82
C PHE A 15 -10.90 8.40 12.33
N ALA A 16 -11.09 8.60 13.64
CA ALA A 16 -11.25 9.93 14.22
C ALA A 16 -10.01 10.81 13.96
N LEU A 17 -8.82 10.25 14.09
CA LEU A 17 -7.56 10.92 13.76
C LEU A 17 -7.51 11.33 12.29
N TYR A 18 -7.79 10.40 11.36
CA TYR A 18 -7.69 10.68 9.92
C TYR A 18 -8.75 11.68 9.45
N ILE A 19 -9.98 11.57 9.94
CA ILE A 19 -11.05 12.54 9.66
C ILE A 19 -10.69 13.92 10.25
N GLY A 20 -10.15 13.95 11.47
CA GLY A 20 -9.68 15.18 12.10
C GLY A 20 -8.60 15.88 11.29
N ILE A 21 -7.60 15.14 10.79
CA ILE A 21 -6.55 15.66 9.90
C ILE A 21 -7.17 16.18 8.60
N ALA A 22 -8.09 15.44 7.98
CA ALA A 22 -8.72 15.84 6.73
C ALA A 22 -9.54 17.16 6.88
N ILE A 23 -10.27 17.30 7.99
CA ILE A 23 -10.99 18.55 8.30
C ILE A 23 -10.04 19.72 8.53
N TRP A 24 -8.97 19.49 9.29
CA TRP A 24 -7.97 20.51 9.58
C TRP A 24 -7.21 20.97 8.32
N THR A 25 -6.90 20.06 7.43
CA THR A 25 -6.14 20.30 6.19
C THR A 25 -7.00 20.48 4.94
N ARG A 26 -8.31 20.72 5.11
CA ARG A 26 -9.24 20.88 3.99
C ARG A 26 -8.72 21.85 2.93
N ALA A 27 -8.95 21.51 1.66
CA ALA A 27 -8.53 22.33 0.54
C ALA A 27 -9.40 23.60 0.43
N GLY A 28 -8.76 24.78 0.43
CA GLY A 28 -9.43 26.07 0.27
C GLY A 28 -9.36 26.65 -1.14
N SER A 29 -8.64 25.98 -2.06
CA SER A 29 -8.46 26.43 -3.43
C SER A 29 -8.31 25.26 -4.39
N THR A 30 -8.56 25.49 -5.68
CA THR A 30 -8.35 24.51 -6.75
C THR A 30 -6.92 23.97 -6.75
N LYS A 31 -5.92 24.82 -6.52
CA LYS A 31 -4.52 24.41 -6.44
C LYS A 31 -4.25 23.50 -5.23
N GLU A 32 -4.85 23.78 -4.09
CA GLU A 32 -4.74 22.90 -2.92
C GLU A 32 -5.46 21.56 -3.14
N PHE A 33 -6.59 21.60 -3.86
CA PHE A 33 -7.36 20.39 -4.17
C PHE A 33 -6.59 19.44 -5.11
N TYR A 34 -5.95 19.93 -6.17
CA TYR A 34 -5.28 19.06 -7.16
C TYR A 34 -3.81 18.75 -6.85
N VAL A 35 -3.07 19.67 -6.22
CA VAL A 35 -1.61 19.55 -6.02
C VAL A 35 -1.15 19.95 -4.62
N ALA A 36 -2.04 19.91 -3.63
CA ALA A 36 -1.74 20.27 -2.24
C ALA A 36 -1.06 21.65 -2.08
N GLY A 37 -1.39 22.60 -2.97
CA GLY A 37 -0.79 23.93 -3.00
C GLY A 37 0.66 24.00 -3.49
N GLY A 38 1.31 22.86 -3.73
CA GLY A 38 2.73 22.78 -4.10
C GLY A 38 3.70 23.06 -2.94
N GLY A 39 3.20 23.15 -1.69
CA GLY A 39 3.97 23.50 -0.49
C GLY A 39 4.32 22.35 0.45
N VAL A 40 4.06 21.11 0.05
CA VAL A 40 4.38 19.92 0.85
C VAL A 40 5.90 19.73 0.91
N SER A 41 6.45 19.53 2.13
CA SER A 41 7.89 19.31 2.29
C SER A 41 8.33 17.99 1.63
N PRO A 42 9.59 17.87 1.18
CA PRO A 42 10.09 16.62 0.56
C PRO A 42 9.91 15.40 1.45
N LEU A 43 10.14 15.54 2.75
CA LEU A 43 9.96 14.46 3.72
C LEU A 43 8.49 14.02 3.81
N ALA A 44 7.57 14.96 4.00
CA ALA A 44 6.15 14.65 4.07
C ALA A 44 5.62 14.05 2.76
N ASN A 45 6.09 14.53 1.61
CA ASN A 45 5.74 13.96 0.32
C ASN A 45 6.29 12.53 0.15
N GLY A 46 7.52 12.28 0.61
CA GLY A 46 8.09 10.93 0.61
C GLY A 46 7.31 9.96 1.50
N MET A 47 6.94 10.38 2.71
CA MET A 47 6.11 9.60 3.63
C MET A 47 4.73 9.31 3.05
N ALA A 48 4.08 10.31 2.46
CA ALA A 48 2.77 10.15 1.83
C ALA A 48 2.82 9.19 0.63
N THR A 49 3.83 9.33 -0.23
CA THR A 49 4.04 8.42 -1.37
C THR A 49 4.34 6.99 -0.92
N ALA A 50 5.12 6.82 0.15
CA ALA A 50 5.38 5.50 0.72
C ALA A 50 4.10 4.87 1.29
N ALA A 51 3.26 5.65 1.99
CA ALA A 51 1.97 5.17 2.51
C ALA A 51 1.00 4.79 1.39
N ASP A 52 1.01 5.54 0.29
CA ASP A 52 0.20 5.25 -0.89
C ASP A 52 0.57 3.90 -1.53
N TRP A 53 1.86 3.56 -1.54
CA TRP A 53 2.35 2.25 -1.96
C TRP A 53 1.94 1.12 -0.99
N MET A 54 1.83 1.39 0.31
CA MET A 54 1.42 0.47 1.36
C MET A 54 -0.11 0.22 1.33
N SER A 55 -0.61 -0.26 0.22
CA SER A 55 -2.03 -0.46 -0.06
C SER A 55 -2.51 -1.88 0.31
N ALA A 56 -3.81 -2.11 0.21
CA ALA A 56 -4.39 -3.44 0.36
C ALA A 56 -3.79 -4.45 -0.64
N ALA A 57 -3.41 -4.01 -1.84
CA ALA A 57 -2.72 -4.85 -2.80
C ALA A 57 -1.36 -5.33 -2.29
N SER A 58 -0.56 -4.43 -1.69
CA SER A 58 0.77 -4.77 -1.18
C SER A 58 0.72 -5.58 0.11
N PHE A 59 -0.09 -5.17 1.10
CA PHE A 59 -0.07 -5.80 2.42
C PHE A 59 -0.97 -7.02 2.55
N ILE A 60 -2.10 -7.06 1.85
CA ILE A 60 -3.03 -8.19 1.95
C ILE A 60 -2.82 -9.14 0.79
N SER A 61 -2.94 -8.63 -0.45
CA SER A 61 -2.92 -9.45 -1.65
C SER A 61 -1.53 -10.05 -1.90
N MET A 62 -0.47 -9.23 -1.85
CA MET A 62 0.89 -9.71 -2.13
C MET A 62 1.47 -10.53 -0.98
N ALA A 63 1.17 -10.19 0.26
CA ALA A 63 1.56 -11.05 1.39
C ALA A 63 0.92 -12.44 1.26
N GLY A 64 -0.36 -12.51 0.90
CA GLY A 64 -1.04 -13.76 0.59
C GLY A 64 -0.41 -14.50 -0.59
N LEU A 65 -0.12 -13.80 -1.70
CA LEU A 65 0.52 -14.41 -2.86
C LEU A 65 1.89 -15.02 -2.50
N ILE A 66 2.73 -14.30 -1.76
CA ILE A 66 4.05 -14.77 -1.33
C ILE A 66 3.92 -15.96 -0.39
N SER A 67 2.92 -15.99 0.49
CA SER A 67 2.71 -17.12 1.40
C SER A 67 2.33 -18.41 0.66
N PHE A 68 1.65 -18.32 -0.50
CA PHE A 68 1.26 -19.49 -1.31
C PHE A 68 2.25 -19.82 -2.44
N ALA A 69 2.82 -18.81 -3.08
CA ALA A 69 3.72 -19.01 -4.23
C ALA A 69 5.21 -19.00 -3.84
N GLY A 70 5.52 -18.77 -2.57
CA GLY A 70 6.88 -18.71 -2.08
C GLY A 70 7.67 -17.51 -2.60
N TYR A 71 8.98 -17.70 -2.72
CA TYR A 71 9.93 -16.65 -3.12
C TYR A 71 9.61 -16.02 -4.49
N ASP A 72 9.08 -16.79 -5.42
CA ASP A 72 8.72 -16.30 -6.76
C ASP A 72 7.68 -15.17 -6.72
N GLY A 73 6.79 -15.18 -5.74
CA GLY A 73 5.83 -14.11 -5.52
C GLY A 73 6.49 -12.74 -5.24
N SER A 74 7.73 -12.72 -4.74
CA SER A 74 8.46 -11.49 -4.45
C SER A 74 8.84 -10.67 -5.70
N VAL A 75 8.90 -11.29 -6.88
CA VAL A 75 9.20 -10.65 -8.16
C VAL A 75 8.25 -9.49 -8.46
N TYR A 76 6.97 -9.63 -8.10
CA TYR A 76 5.99 -8.56 -8.27
C TYR A 76 6.33 -7.31 -7.44
N LEU A 77 6.74 -7.48 -6.18
CA LEU A 77 7.13 -6.36 -5.32
C LEU A 77 8.41 -5.68 -5.82
N MET A 78 9.37 -6.47 -6.31
CA MET A 78 10.60 -5.91 -6.90
C MET A 78 10.31 -5.12 -8.18
N GLY A 79 9.43 -5.63 -9.05
CA GLY A 79 8.98 -4.93 -10.26
C GLY A 79 8.30 -3.60 -9.95
N TRP A 80 7.41 -3.56 -8.98
CA TRP A 80 6.76 -2.33 -8.54
C TRP A 80 7.74 -1.32 -7.96
N THR A 81 8.63 -1.76 -7.08
CA THR A 81 9.65 -0.89 -6.50
C THR A 81 10.55 -0.30 -7.58
N GLY A 82 11.00 -1.12 -8.53
CA GLY A 82 11.78 -0.66 -9.69
C GLY A 82 11.01 0.35 -10.54
N GLY A 83 9.71 0.12 -10.78
CA GLY A 83 8.84 1.05 -11.48
C GLY A 83 8.74 2.42 -10.81
N TYR A 84 8.59 2.47 -9.50
CA TYR A 84 8.59 3.73 -8.74
C TYR A 84 9.92 4.48 -8.81
N VAL A 85 11.05 3.76 -8.74
CA VAL A 85 12.38 4.37 -8.88
C VAL A 85 12.54 4.99 -10.28
N LEU A 86 12.14 4.26 -11.32
CA LEU A 86 12.19 4.79 -12.70
C LEU A 86 11.26 6.00 -12.86
N LEU A 87 10.05 5.94 -12.32
CA LEU A 87 9.11 7.07 -12.34
C LEU A 87 9.71 8.31 -11.66
N ALA A 88 10.27 8.14 -10.46
CA ALA A 88 10.85 9.24 -9.69
C ALA A 88 12.05 9.87 -10.38
N LEU A 89 12.92 9.08 -11.00
CA LEU A 89 14.14 9.56 -11.64
C LEU A 89 13.93 10.08 -13.06
N LEU A 90 13.10 9.40 -13.85
CA LEU A 90 13.01 9.65 -15.28
C LEU A 90 11.78 10.45 -15.70
N LEU A 91 10.64 10.32 -14.99
CA LEU A 91 9.38 10.93 -15.44
C LEU A 91 8.92 12.11 -14.57
N ALA A 92 8.96 11.95 -13.24
CA ALA A 92 8.41 12.96 -12.33
C ALA A 92 9.05 14.36 -12.49
N PRO A 93 10.37 14.52 -12.69
CA PRO A 93 10.98 15.84 -12.89
C PRO A 93 10.47 16.54 -14.15
N TYR A 94 10.22 15.79 -15.23
CA TYR A 94 9.70 16.37 -16.48
C TYR A 94 8.24 16.74 -16.36
N LEU A 95 7.40 15.90 -15.75
CA LEU A 95 6.00 16.22 -15.48
C LEU A 95 5.86 17.46 -14.61
N ARG A 96 6.69 17.58 -13.57
CA ARG A 96 6.72 18.76 -12.70
C ARG A 96 7.09 20.04 -13.45
N LYS A 97 8.09 20.00 -14.34
CA LYS A 97 8.47 21.12 -15.20
C LYS A 97 7.38 21.51 -16.15
N PHE A 98 6.63 20.56 -16.66
CA PHE A 98 5.50 20.81 -17.58
C PHE A 98 4.35 21.57 -16.90
N GLY A 99 4.17 21.41 -15.60
CA GLY A 99 3.31 22.24 -14.75
C GLY A 99 1.82 22.02 -14.93
N LYS A 100 1.39 20.88 -15.47
CA LYS A 100 -0.02 20.50 -15.55
C LYS A 100 -0.43 19.62 -14.36
N PHE A 101 -1.73 19.63 -14.04
CA PHE A 101 -2.24 18.93 -12.87
C PHE A 101 -2.53 17.44 -13.13
N THR A 102 -2.80 17.07 -14.38
CA THR A 102 -3.24 15.72 -14.72
C THR A 102 -2.45 15.15 -15.90
N VAL A 103 -2.35 13.81 -15.94
CA VAL A 103 -1.72 13.10 -17.07
C VAL A 103 -2.48 13.35 -18.39
N PRO A 104 -3.82 13.37 -18.46
CA PRO A 104 -4.55 13.75 -19.67
C PRO A 104 -4.21 15.14 -20.20
N ASP A 105 -4.03 16.12 -19.31
CA ASP A 105 -3.60 17.46 -19.74
C ASP A 105 -2.20 17.44 -20.33
N PHE A 106 -1.27 16.71 -19.69
CA PHE A 106 0.07 16.52 -20.22
C PHE A 106 0.05 15.90 -21.62
N VAL A 107 -0.71 14.81 -21.80
CA VAL A 107 -0.84 14.14 -23.11
C VAL A 107 -1.44 15.09 -24.15
N GLY A 108 -2.54 15.77 -23.82
CA GLY A 108 -3.22 16.69 -24.71
C GLY A 108 -2.31 17.81 -25.21
N ASP A 109 -1.56 18.43 -24.30
CA ASP A 109 -0.66 19.52 -24.62
C ASP A 109 0.61 19.04 -25.32
N ARG A 110 1.16 17.87 -24.93
CA ARG A 110 2.36 17.30 -25.56
C ARG A 110 2.15 16.90 -27.00
N TYR A 111 0.97 16.41 -27.34
CA TYR A 111 0.60 16.01 -28.70
C TYR A 111 -0.21 17.08 -29.46
N TYR A 112 -0.46 18.23 -28.86
CA TYR A 112 -1.28 19.32 -29.43
C TYR A 112 -2.64 18.84 -29.93
N SER A 113 -3.28 17.90 -29.22
CA SER A 113 -4.47 17.21 -29.66
C SER A 113 -5.52 17.05 -28.56
N ASN A 114 -6.67 17.68 -28.73
CA ASN A 114 -7.83 17.48 -27.87
C ASN A 114 -8.38 16.04 -27.94
N LYS A 115 -8.26 15.38 -29.09
CA LYS A 115 -8.65 13.97 -29.20
C LYS A 115 -7.77 13.07 -28.32
N ALA A 116 -6.45 13.30 -28.33
CA ALA A 116 -5.51 12.58 -27.46
C ALA A 116 -5.83 12.82 -25.98
N ARG A 117 -6.17 14.05 -25.59
CA ARG A 117 -6.60 14.38 -24.22
C ARG A 117 -7.84 13.58 -23.81
N VAL A 118 -8.88 13.56 -24.65
CA VAL A 118 -10.13 12.83 -24.38
C VAL A 118 -9.86 11.33 -24.21
N VAL A 119 -9.08 10.72 -25.11
CA VAL A 119 -8.69 9.30 -24.98
C VAL A 119 -7.93 9.06 -23.66
N ALA A 120 -7.00 9.94 -23.32
CA ALA A 120 -6.25 9.82 -22.06
C ALA A 120 -7.16 9.95 -20.82
N VAL A 121 -8.21 10.77 -20.86
CA VAL A 121 -9.23 10.86 -19.79
C VAL A 121 -9.96 9.53 -19.63
N PHE A 122 -10.44 8.93 -20.73
CA PHE A 122 -11.11 7.63 -20.67
C PHE A 122 -10.19 6.53 -20.11
N CYS A 123 -8.93 6.48 -20.54
CA CYS A 123 -7.95 5.56 -19.99
C CYS A 123 -7.73 5.78 -18.48
N ALA A 124 -7.57 7.04 -18.06
CA ALA A 124 -7.38 7.39 -16.66
C ALA A 124 -8.58 6.98 -15.78
N LEU A 125 -9.80 7.24 -16.27
CA LEU A 125 -11.02 6.84 -15.57
C LEU A 125 -11.15 5.32 -15.45
N PHE A 126 -10.86 4.58 -16.52
CA PHE A 126 -10.90 3.11 -16.50
C PHE A 126 -9.89 2.52 -15.54
N ILE A 127 -8.64 3.00 -15.58
CA ILE A 127 -7.58 2.57 -14.68
C ILE A 127 -7.95 2.87 -13.22
N SER A 128 -8.39 4.10 -12.93
CA SER A 128 -8.76 4.51 -11.58
C SER A 128 -9.95 3.71 -11.04
N PHE A 129 -10.97 3.48 -11.86
CA PHE A 129 -12.13 2.67 -11.48
C PHE A 129 -11.73 1.23 -11.10
N THR A 130 -10.92 0.59 -11.94
CA THR A 130 -10.45 -0.78 -11.72
C THR A 130 -9.61 -0.85 -10.44
N TYR A 131 -8.72 0.13 -10.22
CA TYR A 131 -7.91 0.20 -9.01
C TYR A 131 -8.76 0.38 -7.76
N VAL A 132 -9.69 1.34 -7.75
CA VAL A 132 -10.58 1.60 -6.62
C VAL A 132 -11.45 0.38 -6.30
N ALA A 133 -11.97 -0.32 -7.30
CA ALA A 133 -12.76 -1.54 -7.08
C ALA A 133 -11.96 -2.62 -6.34
N GLY A 134 -10.70 -2.83 -6.72
CA GLY A 134 -9.79 -3.74 -6.02
C GLY A 134 -9.50 -3.31 -4.58
N GLN A 135 -9.24 -2.02 -4.35
CA GLN A 135 -8.97 -1.48 -3.01
C GLN A 135 -10.19 -1.59 -2.09
N MET A 136 -11.39 -1.27 -2.59
CA MET A 136 -12.63 -1.37 -1.81
C MET A 136 -12.93 -2.80 -1.41
N ARG A 137 -12.63 -3.78 -2.25
CA ARG A 137 -12.75 -5.20 -1.86
C ARG A 137 -11.82 -5.53 -0.68
N GLY A 138 -10.59 -5.03 -0.68
CA GLY A 138 -9.66 -5.18 0.44
C GLY A 138 -10.22 -4.57 1.74
N VAL A 139 -10.76 -3.36 1.67
CA VAL A 139 -11.44 -2.71 2.82
C VAL A 139 -12.61 -3.55 3.33
N GLY A 140 -13.45 -4.08 2.43
CA GLY A 140 -14.57 -4.94 2.78
C GLY A 140 -14.13 -6.20 3.53
N ILE A 141 -13.07 -6.87 3.06
CA ILE A 141 -12.51 -8.05 3.72
C ILE A 141 -12.00 -7.72 5.13
N VAL A 142 -11.25 -6.62 5.28
CA VAL A 142 -10.72 -6.18 6.58
C VAL A 142 -11.86 -5.87 7.56
N PHE A 143 -12.85 -5.09 7.13
CA PHE A 143 -14.00 -4.76 7.98
C PHE A 143 -14.83 -5.99 8.33
N SER A 144 -15.05 -6.88 7.37
CA SER A 144 -15.75 -8.14 7.65
C SER A 144 -15.02 -8.98 8.70
N ARG A 145 -13.69 -9.06 8.60
CA ARG A 145 -12.89 -9.87 9.51
C ARG A 145 -12.79 -9.27 10.92
N TYR A 146 -12.64 -7.96 11.03
CA TYR A 146 -12.33 -7.30 12.31
C TYR A 146 -13.53 -6.62 12.96
N LEU A 147 -14.55 -6.21 12.19
CA LEU A 147 -15.76 -5.61 12.71
C LEU A 147 -16.97 -6.56 12.66
N GLU A 148 -16.76 -7.79 12.19
CA GLU A 148 -17.79 -8.85 12.09
C GLU A 148 -19.04 -8.41 11.29
N VAL A 149 -18.84 -7.58 10.26
CA VAL A 149 -19.89 -7.13 9.35
C VAL A 149 -19.81 -7.87 8.00
N PRO A 150 -20.92 -8.04 7.26
CA PRO A 150 -20.86 -8.54 5.89
C PRO A 150 -19.93 -7.69 5.01
N ILE A 151 -19.24 -8.32 4.06
CA ILE A 151 -18.24 -7.66 3.18
C ILE A 151 -18.86 -6.45 2.48
N GLU A 152 -20.09 -6.55 2.02
CA GLU A 152 -20.81 -5.51 1.30
C GLU A 152 -20.98 -4.25 2.17
N TRP A 153 -21.34 -4.43 3.44
CA TRP A 153 -21.44 -3.32 4.39
C TRP A 153 -20.07 -2.73 4.73
N GLY A 154 -19.04 -3.59 4.84
CA GLY A 154 -17.66 -3.13 5.01
C GLY A 154 -17.21 -2.22 3.86
N VAL A 155 -17.55 -2.59 2.62
CA VAL A 155 -17.27 -1.77 1.43
C VAL A 155 -18.03 -0.44 1.49
N VAL A 156 -19.32 -0.46 1.81
CA VAL A 156 -20.15 0.76 1.89
C VAL A 156 -19.63 1.72 2.95
N ILE A 157 -19.35 1.23 4.15
CA ILE A 157 -18.82 2.04 5.26
C ILE A 157 -17.47 2.65 4.86
N GLY A 158 -16.54 1.82 4.35
CA GLY A 158 -15.23 2.27 3.91
C GLY A 158 -15.32 3.32 2.80
N MET A 159 -16.19 3.11 1.81
CA MET A 159 -16.39 4.04 0.71
C MET A 159 -16.96 5.38 1.19
N CYS A 160 -17.93 5.38 2.10
CA CYS A 160 -18.46 6.61 2.68
C CYS A 160 -17.38 7.41 3.41
N ILE A 161 -16.54 6.75 4.22
CA ILE A 161 -15.45 7.40 4.96
C ILE A 161 -14.43 7.99 3.98
N VAL A 162 -13.97 7.19 3.00
CA VAL A 162 -13.00 7.63 1.99
C VAL A 162 -13.54 8.80 1.17
N PHE A 163 -14.78 8.70 0.71
CA PHE A 163 -15.42 9.75 -0.08
C PHE A 163 -15.51 11.06 0.71
N PHE A 164 -15.88 10.97 1.99
CA PHE A 164 -16.00 12.12 2.86
C PHE A 164 -14.67 12.88 2.99
N TYR A 165 -13.59 12.22 3.36
CA TYR A 165 -12.32 12.93 3.54
C TYR A 165 -11.63 13.29 2.20
N ALA A 166 -11.82 12.53 1.14
CA ALA A 166 -11.25 12.85 -0.16
C ALA A 166 -11.91 14.09 -0.79
N VAL A 167 -13.25 14.22 -0.69
CA VAL A 167 -13.98 15.38 -1.22
C VAL A 167 -13.68 16.64 -0.42
N LEU A 168 -13.63 16.56 0.90
CA LEU A 168 -13.35 17.72 1.74
C LEU A 168 -11.87 18.12 1.72
N GLY A 169 -10.97 17.15 1.77
CA GLY A 169 -9.54 17.39 1.92
C GLY A 169 -8.83 17.65 0.59
N GLY A 170 -9.32 17.10 -0.52
CA GLY A 170 -8.57 17.08 -1.78
C GLY A 170 -7.17 16.48 -1.59
N MET A 171 -6.26 16.75 -2.52
CA MET A 171 -4.88 16.26 -2.43
C MET A 171 -4.13 16.77 -1.19
N LYS A 172 -4.45 17.96 -0.69
CA LYS A 172 -3.83 18.49 0.53
C LYS A 172 -4.22 17.65 1.75
N GLY A 173 -5.50 17.38 1.95
CA GLY A 173 -5.99 16.56 3.04
C GLY A 173 -5.52 15.12 2.95
N ILE A 174 -5.58 14.53 1.76
CA ILE A 174 -5.11 13.17 1.48
C ILE A 174 -3.62 13.05 1.82
N THR A 175 -2.77 13.97 1.37
CA THR A 175 -1.32 13.93 1.62
C THR A 175 -0.99 13.92 3.11
N TYR A 176 -1.58 14.80 3.91
CA TYR A 176 -1.30 14.84 5.35
C TYR A 176 -1.91 13.65 6.11
N THR A 177 -3.06 13.15 5.68
CA THR A 177 -3.61 11.89 6.22
C THR A 177 -2.68 10.72 5.93
N GLN A 178 -2.12 10.62 4.72
CA GLN A 178 -1.15 9.59 4.36
C GLN A 178 0.16 9.69 5.15
N VAL A 179 0.63 10.89 5.51
CA VAL A 179 1.78 11.06 6.42
C VAL A 179 1.52 10.43 7.77
N ALA A 180 0.34 10.65 8.34
CA ALA A 180 -0.05 10.00 9.59
C ALA A 180 -0.20 8.47 9.43
N GLN A 181 -0.80 8.03 8.34
CA GLN A 181 -0.92 6.59 8.01
C GLN A 181 0.45 5.93 7.86
N PHE A 182 1.43 6.60 7.24
CA PHE A 182 2.80 6.08 7.14
C PHE A 182 3.38 5.74 8.50
N CYS A 183 3.28 6.64 9.48
CA CYS A 183 3.78 6.38 10.83
C CYS A 183 3.12 5.17 11.48
N VAL A 184 1.79 5.07 11.36
CA VAL A 184 1.02 3.95 11.90
C VAL A 184 1.38 2.63 11.19
N LEU A 185 1.44 2.64 9.86
CA LEU A 185 1.72 1.45 9.04
C LEU A 185 3.13 0.90 9.29
N ILE A 186 4.14 1.78 9.30
CA ILE A 186 5.53 1.35 9.58
C ILE A 186 5.61 0.71 10.96
N PHE A 187 5.03 1.34 11.98
CA PHE A 187 5.04 0.80 13.33
C PHE A 187 4.30 -0.55 13.39
N ALA A 188 3.07 -0.59 12.89
CA ALA A 188 2.21 -1.78 12.96
C ALA A 188 2.76 -2.97 12.16
N TYR A 189 3.54 -2.73 11.11
CA TYR A 189 4.13 -3.78 10.29
C TYR A 189 5.50 -4.23 10.84
N MET A 190 6.35 -3.29 11.24
CA MET A 190 7.71 -3.61 11.68
C MET A 190 7.73 -4.30 13.05
N VAL A 191 6.85 -3.90 13.97
CA VAL A 191 6.86 -4.47 15.33
C VAL A 191 6.61 -5.98 15.31
N PRO A 192 5.53 -6.52 14.70
CA PRO A 192 5.34 -7.96 14.61
C PRO A 192 6.48 -8.68 13.88
N ALA A 193 6.98 -8.10 12.79
CA ALA A 193 8.07 -8.70 12.02
C ALA A 193 9.35 -8.84 12.86
N ILE A 194 9.70 -7.81 13.64
CA ILE A 194 10.86 -7.85 14.55
C ILE A 194 10.65 -8.91 15.63
N PHE A 195 9.50 -8.94 16.28
CA PHE A 195 9.23 -9.92 17.35
C PHE A 195 9.22 -11.35 16.82
N ILE A 196 8.63 -11.62 15.67
CA ILE A 196 8.64 -12.94 15.04
C ILE A 196 10.09 -13.36 14.71
N SER A 197 10.88 -12.46 14.13
CA SER A 197 12.29 -12.73 13.81
C SER A 197 13.10 -13.04 15.07
N MET A 198 12.91 -12.24 16.12
CA MET A 198 13.57 -12.48 17.42
C MET A 198 13.16 -13.81 18.05
N GLN A 199 11.87 -14.18 17.98
CA GLN A 199 11.39 -15.45 18.54
C GLN A 199 11.92 -16.66 17.77
N LEU A 200 12.03 -16.58 16.46
CA LEU A 200 12.43 -17.69 15.62
C LEU A 200 13.97 -17.86 15.55
N THR A 201 14.69 -16.76 15.34
CA THR A 201 16.12 -16.81 15.03
C THR A 201 16.99 -15.99 15.99
N GLY A 202 16.40 -15.33 16.99
CA GLY A 202 17.11 -14.42 17.90
C GLY A 202 17.58 -13.11 17.24
N ASN A 203 17.30 -12.89 15.96
CA ASN A 203 17.77 -11.72 15.22
C ASN A 203 16.69 -10.62 15.18
N PRO A 204 16.97 -9.38 15.64
CA PRO A 204 15.99 -8.29 15.61
C PRO A 204 15.75 -7.72 14.19
N ILE A 205 16.58 -8.05 13.20
CA ILE A 205 16.42 -7.61 11.82
C ILE A 205 15.77 -8.72 11.01
N PRO A 206 14.47 -8.61 10.62
CA PRO A 206 13.72 -9.69 9.96
C PRO A 206 14.37 -10.22 8.69
N GLN A 207 15.00 -9.36 7.91
CA GLN A 207 15.69 -9.73 6.66
C GLN A 207 16.91 -10.63 6.92
N LEU A 208 17.63 -10.39 8.01
CA LEU A 208 18.73 -11.25 8.42
C LEU A 208 18.21 -12.50 9.14
N GLY A 209 17.14 -12.37 9.91
CA GLY A 209 16.47 -13.50 10.56
C GLY A 209 15.95 -14.52 9.54
N LEU A 210 15.44 -14.09 8.40
CA LEU A 210 14.97 -15.00 7.36
C LEU A 210 16.10 -15.90 6.81
N GLY A 211 17.32 -15.39 6.75
CA GLY A 211 18.52 -16.18 6.40
C GLY A 211 19.23 -16.86 7.57
N GLY A 212 18.66 -16.75 8.78
CA GLY A 212 19.21 -17.32 10.00
C GLY A 212 18.76 -18.75 10.27
N SER A 213 19.18 -19.26 11.44
CA SER A 213 18.81 -20.60 11.92
C SER A 213 17.95 -20.51 13.18
N LEU A 214 17.11 -21.52 13.39
CA LEU A 214 16.32 -21.70 14.60
C LEU A 214 17.22 -22.08 15.79
N ALA A 215 16.65 -22.13 17.00
CA ALA A 215 17.38 -22.48 18.22
C ALA A 215 18.00 -23.89 18.20
N ASP A 216 17.45 -24.81 17.40
CA ASP A 216 17.95 -26.16 17.19
C ASP A 216 19.06 -26.26 16.12
N GLY A 217 19.46 -25.13 15.51
CA GLY A 217 20.46 -25.05 14.46
C GLY A 217 19.93 -25.27 13.04
N THR A 218 18.65 -25.62 12.86
CA THR A 218 18.04 -25.81 11.54
C THR A 218 17.88 -24.47 10.84
N PRO A 219 18.28 -24.33 9.55
CA PRO A 219 18.02 -23.12 8.78
C PRO A 219 16.53 -22.80 8.69
N LEU A 220 16.13 -21.54 8.92
CA LEU A 220 14.72 -21.15 8.94
C LEU A 220 14.00 -21.46 7.61
N LEU A 221 14.67 -21.25 6.48
CA LEU A 221 14.10 -21.51 5.17
C LEU A 221 13.87 -23.02 4.92
N GLU A 222 14.78 -23.88 5.39
CA GLU A 222 14.62 -25.33 5.29
C GLU A 222 13.44 -25.81 6.16
N LYS A 223 13.30 -25.26 7.37
CA LYS A 223 12.14 -25.55 8.20
C LYS A 223 10.84 -25.10 7.57
N LEU A 224 10.85 -23.92 6.93
CA LEU A 224 9.68 -23.37 6.24
C LEU A 224 9.29 -24.23 5.05
N ASP A 225 10.27 -24.66 4.23
CA ASP A 225 10.04 -25.57 3.10
C ASP A 225 9.41 -26.89 3.57
N GLY A 226 9.92 -27.47 4.63
CA GLY A 226 9.35 -28.70 5.21
C GLY A 226 7.90 -28.52 5.68
N VAL A 227 7.59 -27.44 6.41
CA VAL A 227 6.23 -27.15 6.87
C VAL A 227 5.26 -26.94 5.69
N LEU A 228 5.67 -26.23 4.66
CA LEU A 228 4.83 -26.00 3.48
C LEU A 228 4.60 -27.32 2.72
N SER A 229 5.62 -28.14 2.56
CA SER A 229 5.53 -29.44 1.93
C SER A 229 4.59 -30.39 2.69
N ASP A 230 4.68 -30.42 4.02
CA ASP A 230 3.78 -31.19 4.89
C ASP A 230 2.31 -30.76 4.78
N LEU A 231 2.06 -29.48 4.50
CA LEU A 231 0.74 -28.90 4.27
C LEU A 231 0.23 -29.07 2.82
N GLY A 232 1.04 -29.68 1.94
CA GLY A 232 0.69 -29.87 0.53
C GLY A 232 0.87 -28.66 -0.37
N PHE A 233 1.62 -27.66 0.09
CA PHE A 233 2.01 -26.50 -0.71
C PHE A 233 3.40 -26.69 -1.34
N ALA A 234 3.70 -25.89 -2.37
CA ALA A 234 5.06 -25.82 -2.90
C ALA A 234 6.03 -25.26 -1.85
N GLU A 235 7.26 -25.75 -1.87
CA GLU A 235 8.33 -25.22 -1.01
C GLU A 235 8.53 -23.72 -1.27
N TYR A 236 8.78 -22.93 -0.24
CA TYR A 236 9.01 -21.50 -0.34
C TYR A 236 10.18 -21.15 -1.29
N THR A 237 11.23 -21.98 -1.27
CA THR A 237 12.44 -21.79 -2.07
C THR A 237 12.42 -22.49 -3.43
N ALA A 238 11.33 -23.14 -3.83
CA ALA A 238 11.23 -23.95 -5.07
C ALA A 238 11.65 -23.16 -6.32
N GLY A 239 11.17 -21.95 -6.52
CA GLY A 239 11.52 -21.10 -7.66
C GLY A 239 13.00 -20.74 -7.71
N ARG A 240 13.65 -20.53 -6.55
CA ARG A 240 15.07 -20.26 -6.46
C ARG A 240 15.91 -21.48 -6.89
N LYS A 241 15.47 -22.67 -6.54
CA LYS A 241 16.14 -23.91 -6.95
C LYS A 241 16.12 -24.07 -8.47
N GLY A 242 15.01 -23.75 -9.14
CA GLY A 242 14.91 -23.79 -10.60
C GLY A 242 15.79 -22.79 -11.34
N MET A 243 16.17 -21.67 -10.72
CA MET A 243 17.11 -20.70 -11.31
C MET A 243 18.57 -21.13 -11.17
N THR A 244 18.89 -22.01 -10.23
CA THR A 244 20.27 -22.51 -10.02
C THR A 244 20.56 -23.77 -10.84
N ASP A 245 19.52 -24.41 -11.37
CA ASP A 245 19.61 -25.62 -12.16
C ASP A 245 19.66 -25.36 -13.69
N MET A 246 19.68 -24.06 -14.10
CA MET A 246 19.93 -23.60 -15.46
C MET A 246 21.36 -23.11 -15.62
#